data_31b6b2f16afaddf85ee3a52b643be0e9
#
_entry.id   31b6b2f16afaddf85ee3a52b643be0e9
#
_cell.length_a   1.000
_cell.length_b   1.000
_cell.length_c   1.000
_cell.angle_alpha   90.00
_cell.angle_beta   90.00
_cell.angle_gamma   90.00
#
_symmetry.space_group_name_H-M   'P 1'
#
loop_
_entity.id
_entity.type
_entity.pdbx_description
1 polymer ?
#
loop_
_entity_poly.entity_id
_entity_poly.type
_entity_poly.pdbx_seq_one_letter_code
_entity_poly.pdbx_strand_id
1 'polypeptide(L)'
;MTSARELAERLEVSVRTVMRDVEALSAAGVPVYTERGARGGIALVPGYRTDVSGLTADETRALFVLLSDSAHADLGLGQAMGSALRKIMAVLPEVHRPDADLASRRVFIEPDRWRTGAAPAPVPELARLQDAVFGDRRLRVHYRHGRDGSERSYTLDAYGLVNKASVWYLVADHQARPKLFRADRLVTARVLPEQARLRPGVELQHVWQDLRREVETLERPVKVTVRVAADSLTRFRLVHQTDLTNAEDIPDGPDTRATELTLRFHSLGHATILLAFGPKVEVIDPPELRNALREAAQATAALYPETVPVE
;
A
#
# COMPACT_ATOMS: atom_id res chain seq x y z
N MET A 1 -43.78 17.55 -7.21
CA MET A 1 -44.22 16.44 -6.36
C MET A 1 -44.95 15.42 -7.18
N THR A 2 -44.65 14.13 -7.04
CA THR A 2 -45.27 13.03 -7.77
C THR A 2 -45.81 12.03 -6.75
N SER A 3 -47.02 11.53 -6.91
CA SER A 3 -47.61 10.58 -5.96
C SER A 3 -46.92 9.22 -6.05
N ALA A 4 -46.86 8.47 -4.94
CA ALA A 4 -46.28 7.13 -4.92
C ALA A 4 -46.97 6.17 -5.88
N ARG A 5 -48.25 6.40 -6.11
CA ARG A 5 -49.06 5.60 -7.09
C ARG A 5 -48.62 5.90 -8.52
N GLU A 6 -48.48 7.16 -8.88
CA GLU A 6 -48.01 7.59 -10.19
C GLU A 6 -46.57 7.12 -10.48
N LEU A 7 -45.69 7.16 -9.49
CA LEU A 7 -44.33 6.60 -9.61
C LEU A 7 -44.36 5.08 -9.81
N ALA A 8 -45.24 4.39 -9.08
CA ALA A 8 -45.41 2.94 -9.20
C ALA A 8 -45.91 2.54 -10.61
N GLU A 9 -46.85 3.28 -11.16
CA GLU A 9 -47.36 3.07 -12.53
C GLU A 9 -46.28 3.35 -13.58
N ARG A 10 -45.51 4.45 -13.44
CA ARG A 10 -44.43 4.83 -14.37
C ARG A 10 -43.21 3.89 -14.33
N LEU A 11 -42.92 3.34 -13.18
CA LEU A 11 -41.79 2.41 -12.98
C LEU A 11 -42.17 0.94 -13.06
N GLU A 12 -43.48 0.64 -13.33
CA GLU A 12 -44.03 -0.71 -13.43
C GLU A 12 -43.73 -1.56 -12.17
N VAL A 13 -43.79 -0.95 -10.98
CA VAL A 13 -43.56 -1.59 -9.69
C VAL A 13 -44.71 -1.37 -8.73
N SER A 14 -44.70 -2.03 -7.57
CA SER A 14 -45.70 -1.80 -6.53
C SER A 14 -45.41 -0.49 -5.76
N VAL A 15 -46.48 0.13 -5.23
CA VAL A 15 -46.36 1.29 -4.33
C VAL A 15 -45.45 0.98 -3.12
N ARG A 16 -45.49 -0.27 -2.63
CA ARG A 16 -44.60 -0.75 -1.55
C ARG A 16 -43.11 -0.70 -1.96
N THR A 17 -42.84 -1.07 -3.23
CA THR A 17 -41.45 -0.99 -3.77
C THR A 17 -41.02 0.45 -3.83
N VAL A 18 -41.84 1.36 -4.38
CA VAL A 18 -41.53 2.81 -4.42
C VAL A 18 -41.21 3.36 -3.03
N MET A 19 -42.02 3.03 -2.00
CA MET A 19 -41.78 3.53 -0.65
C MET A 19 -40.49 2.99 -0.06
N ARG A 20 -40.18 1.72 -0.29
CA ARG A 20 -38.90 1.12 0.15
C ARG A 20 -37.70 1.77 -0.56
N ASP A 21 -37.82 2.07 -1.83
CA ASP A 21 -36.76 2.71 -2.60
C ASP A 21 -36.55 4.17 -2.18
N VAL A 22 -37.62 4.88 -1.79
CA VAL A 22 -37.58 6.21 -1.20
C VAL A 22 -36.82 6.18 0.15
N GLU A 23 -37.12 5.16 1.00
CA GLU A 23 -36.38 4.96 2.25
C GLU A 23 -34.90 4.67 2.00
N ALA A 24 -34.59 3.82 1.02
CA ALA A 24 -33.21 3.48 0.63
C ALA A 24 -32.49 4.71 0.09
N LEU A 25 -33.11 5.52 -0.77
CA LEU A 25 -32.55 6.77 -1.27
C LEU A 25 -32.28 7.76 -0.13
N SER A 26 -33.21 7.90 0.81
CA SER A 26 -33.04 8.76 1.99
C SER A 26 -31.89 8.26 2.88
N ALA A 27 -31.77 6.95 3.09
CA ALA A 27 -30.67 6.33 3.83
C ALA A 27 -29.31 6.50 3.12
N ALA A 28 -29.32 6.60 1.78
CA ALA A 28 -28.15 6.88 0.96
C ALA A 28 -27.82 8.39 0.88
N GLY A 29 -28.50 9.24 1.66
CA GLY A 29 -28.22 10.68 1.73
C GLY A 29 -28.88 11.51 0.61
N VAL A 30 -29.74 10.90 -0.22
CA VAL A 30 -30.53 11.64 -1.21
C VAL A 30 -31.70 12.33 -0.49
N PRO A 31 -31.79 13.68 -0.49
CA PRO A 31 -32.81 14.41 0.27
C PRO A 31 -34.18 14.31 -0.42
N VAL A 32 -34.81 13.18 -0.22
CA VAL A 32 -36.19 12.89 -0.66
C VAL A 32 -37.12 13.16 0.52
N TYR A 33 -38.19 13.92 0.31
CA TYR A 33 -39.21 14.11 1.32
C TYR A 33 -40.57 13.69 0.81
N THR A 34 -41.43 13.26 1.73
CA THR A 34 -42.81 12.85 1.44
C THR A 34 -43.77 13.78 2.17
N GLU A 35 -44.75 14.34 1.45
CA GLU A 35 -45.87 15.07 2.01
C GLU A 35 -47.15 14.25 1.95
N ARG A 36 -47.92 14.28 3.05
CA ARG A 36 -49.25 13.62 3.12
C ARG A 36 -50.34 14.60 2.72
N GLY A 37 -51.39 14.10 2.05
CA GLY A 37 -52.57 14.87 1.69
C GLY A 37 -52.94 14.76 0.23
N ALA A 38 -54.07 15.36 -0.15
CA ALA A 38 -54.62 15.28 -1.52
C ALA A 38 -53.69 15.89 -2.59
N ARG A 39 -52.81 16.78 -2.22
CA ARG A 39 -51.75 17.36 -3.08
C ARG A 39 -50.34 16.92 -2.67
N GLY A 40 -50.25 15.93 -1.76
CA GLY A 40 -48.99 15.39 -1.31
C GLY A 40 -48.33 14.46 -2.33
N GLY A 41 -47.11 14.05 -2.06
CA GLY A 41 -46.33 13.16 -2.91
C GLY A 41 -44.90 13.05 -2.46
N ILE A 42 -44.09 12.52 -3.32
CA ILE A 42 -42.63 12.36 -3.14
C ILE A 42 -41.96 13.45 -3.99
N ALA A 43 -41.01 14.13 -3.41
CA ALA A 43 -40.18 15.12 -4.10
C ALA A 43 -38.73 15.12 -3.59
N LEU A 44 -37.83 15.52 -4.47
CA LEU A 44 -36.48 15.92 -4.08
C LEU A 44 -36.51 17.35 -3.53
N VAL A 45 -35.64 17.66 -2.59
CA VAL A 45 -35.45 19.04 -2.10
C VAL A 45 -35.11 19.92 -3.30
N PRO A 46 -35.81 21.10 -3.46
CA PRO A 46 -35.56 21.99 -4.56
C PRO A 46 -34.09 22.42 -4.66
N GLY A 47 -33.53 22.30 -5.86
CA GLY A 47 -32.10 22.63 -6.08
C GLY A 47 -31.15 21.45 -5.86
N TYR A 48 -31.61 20.30 -5.36
CA TYR A 48 -30.79 19.13 -5.27
C TYR A 48 -30.43 18.62 -6.67
N ARG A 49 -29.16 18.50 -6.91
CA ARG A 49 -28.59 17.79 -8.06
C ARG A 49 -27.76 16.65 -7.52
N THR A 50 -27.86 15.48 -8.13
CA THR A 50 -26.94 14.36 -7.87
C THR A 50 -25.57 14.78 -8.42
N ASP A 51 -24.82 15.45 -7.59
CA ASP A 51 -23.45 15.86 -7.84
C ASP A 51 -22.60 15.46 -6.63
N VAL A 52 -21.31 15.67 -6.70
CA VAL A 52 -20.37 15.41 -5.60
C VAL A 52 -20.65 16.21 -4.32
N SER A 53 -21.65 17.10 -4.31
CA SER A 53 -22.03 17.90 -3.13
C SER A 53 -22.71 17.08 -2.03
N GLY A 54 -23.20 15.89 -2.34
CA GLY A 54 -23.79 14.94 -1.38
C GLY A 54 -22.82 13.96 -0.74
N LEU A 55 -21.52 14.04 -1.03
CA LEU A 55 -20.54 13.14 -0.44
C LEU A 55 -20.35 13.42 1.05
N THR A 56 -20.31 12.38 1.85
CA THR A 56 -19.89 12.43 3.26
C THR A 56 -18.38 12.68 3.36
N ALA A 57 -17.90 13.03 4.56
CA ALA A 57 -16.46 13.18 4.82
C ALA A 57 -15.67 11.92 4.48
N ASP A 58 -16.19 10.73 4.81
CA ASP A 58 -15.52 9.46 4.55
C ASP A 58 -15.53 9.09 3.07
N GLU A 59 -16.63 9.32 2.35
CA GLU A 59 -16.69 9.13 0.89
C GLU A 59 -15.75 10.11 0.17
N THR A 60 -15.66 11.33 0.64
CA THR A 60 -14.72 12.34 0.14
C THR A 60 -13.27 11.87 0.34
N ARG A 61 -12.90 11.44 1.55
CA ARG A 61 -11.57 10.89 1.83
C ARG A 61 -11.24 9.68 0.95
N ALA A 62 -12.17 8.73 0.84
CA ALA A 62 -11.99 7.54 0.02
C ALA A 62 -11.74 7.89 -1.46
N LEU A 63 -12.52 8.82 -2.01
CA LEU A 63 -12.36 9.30 -3.38
C LEU A 63 -10.97 9.93 -3.60
N PHE A 64 -10.54 10.82 -2.71
CA PHE A 64 -9.26 11.52 -2.88
C PHE A 64 -8.05 10.62 -2.62
N VAL A 65 -8.17 9.60 -1.76
CA VAL A 65 -7.15 8.56 -1.60
C VAL A 65 -7.00 7.73 -2.88
N LEU A 66 -8.10 7.30 -3.50
CA LEU A 66 -8.07 6.53 -4.75
C LEU A 66 -7.50 7.35 -5.92
N LEU A 67 -7.79 8.65 -5.97
CA LEU A 67 -7.32 9.55 -7.02
C LEU A 67 -5.85 9.98 -6.86
N SER A 68 -5.24 9.71 -5.72
CA SER A 68 -3.81 9.98 -5.48
C SER A 68 -2.87 8.87 -6.00
N ASP A 69 -3.41 7.85 -6.67
CA ASP A 69 -2.62 6.78 -7.30
C ASP A 69 -1.76 7.32 -8.45
N SER A 70 -0.51 6.87 -8.53
CA SER A 70 0.44 7.25 -9.57
C SER A 70 0.20 6.57 -10.92
N ALA A 71 -0.64 5.53 -10.99
CA ALA A 71 -0.95 4.78 -12.22
C ALA A 71 -1.49 5.67 -13.35
N HIS A 72 -2.07 6.82 -13.00
CA HIS A 72 -2.56 7.80 -13.98
C HIS A 72 -1.42 8.49 -14.76
N ALA A 73 -0.25 8.62 -14.15
CA ALA A 73 0.93 9.22 -14.79
C ALA A 73 1.48 8.32 -15.89
N ASP A 74 1.53 7.00 -15.65
CA ASP A 74 2.03 6.01 -16.61
C ASP A 74 1.15 5.93 -17.87
N LEU A 75 -0.15 6.21 -17.73
CA LEU A 75 -1.11 6.29 -18.83
C LEU A 75 -1.13 7.66 -19.53
N GLY A 76 -0.28 8.61 -19.12
CA GLY A 76 -0.28 9.98 -19.64
C GLY A 76 -1.49 10.83 -19.17
N LEU A 77 -2.27 10.35 -18.20
CA LEU A 77 -3.50 10.99 -17.73
C LEU A 77 -3.28 11.97 -16.56
N GLY A 78 -2.05 12.19 -16.11
CA GLY A 78 -1.75 13.00 -14.93
C GLY A 78 -2.33 14.43 -14.98
N GLN A 79 -2.23 15.11 -16.12
CA GLN A 79 -2.85 16.46 -16.27
C GLN A 79 -4.37 16.41 -16.24
N ALA A 80 -4.99 15.40 -16.88
CA ALA A 80 -6.43 15.22 -16.89
C ALA A 80 -6.94 14.93 -15.46
N MET A 81 -6.24 14.07 -14.71
CA MET A 81 -6.54 13.75 -13.32
C MET A 81 -6.45 14.99 -12.43
N GLY A 82 -5.36 15.77 -12.51
CA GLY A 82 -5.24 17.01 -11.76
C GLY A 82 -6.34 18.03 -12.10
N SER A 83 -6.79 18.08 -13.36
CA SER A 83 -7.93 18.92 -13.77
C SER A 83 -9.25 18.41 -13.20
N ALA A 84 -9.48 17.09 -13.21
CA ALA A 84 -10.67 16.46 -12.62
C ALA A 84 -10.74 16.72 -11.11
N LEU A 85 -9.63 16.52 -10.40
CA LEU A 85 -9.54 16.80 -8.95
C LEU A 85 -9.88 18.24 -8.61
N ARG A 86 -9.35 19.21 -9.35
CA ARG A 86 -9.70 20.65 -9.14
C ARG A 86 -11.19 20.92 -9.37
N LYS A 87 -11.80 20.30 -10.37
CA LYS A 87 -13.24 20.44 -10.64
C LYS A 87 -14.07 19.82 -9.52
N ILE A 88 -13.68 18.63 -9.03
CA ILE A 88 -14.35 17.98 -7.90
C ILE A 88 -14.23 18.85 -6.65
N MET A 89 -13.02 19.34 -6.33
CA MET A 89 -12.80 20.24 -5.19
C MET A 89 -13.64 21.52 -5.26
N ALA A 90 -13.87 22.06 -6.46
CA ALA A 90 -14.64 23.29 -6.64
C ALA A 90 -16.15 23.10 -6.33
N VAL A 91 -16.67 21.88 -6.55
CA VAL A 91 -18.10 21.58 -6.30
C VAL A 91 -18.35 20.89 -4.95
N LEU A 92 -17.30 20.49 -4.23
CA LEU A 92 -17.43 19.95 -2.88
C LEU A 92 -17.96 21.01 -1.92
N PRO A 93 -18.87 20.63 -1.01
CA PRO A 93 -19.29 21.49 0.09
C PRO A 93 -18.07 22.02 0.89
N GLU A 94 -18.12 23.26 1.31
CA GLU A 94 -17.00 23.88 2.06
C GLU A 94 -16.62 23.10 3.32
N VAL A 95 -17.59 22.45 3.97
CA VAL A 95 -17.38 21.64 5.16
C VAL A 95 -16.52 20.39 4.88
N HIS A 96 -16.49 19.87 3.66
CA HIS A 96 -15.74 18.66 3.28
C HIS A 96 -14.43 18.94 2.53
N ARG A 97 -14.18 20.19 2.11
CA ARG A 97 -12.92 20.57 1.45
C ARG A 97 -11.68 20.34 2.30
N PRO A 98 -11.70 20.62 3.63
CA PRO A 98 -10.56 20.29 4.48
C PRO A 98 -10.25 18.79 4.53
N ASP A 99 -11.26 17.92 4.55
CA ASP A 99 -11.08 16.46 4.55
C ASP A 99 -10.48 15.96 3.23
N ALA A 100 -10.91 16.51 2.09
CA ALA A 100 -10.37 16.19 0.77
C ALA A 100 -8.90 16.62 0.63
N ASP A 101 -8.60 17.85 1.03
CA ASP A 101 -7.25 18.38 1.01
C ASP A 101 -6.32 17.58 1.94
N LEU A 102 -6.78 17.28 3.13
CA LEU A 102 -6.06 16.47 4.10
C LEU A 102 -5.78 15.05 3.56
N ALA A 103 -6.79 14.39 2.98
CA ALA A 103 -6.63 13.05 2.42
C ALA A 103 -5.60 13.02 1.30
N SER A 104 -5.64 13.99 0.38
CA SER A 104 -4.71 14.08 -0.74
C SER A 104 -3.25 14.34 -0.31
N ARG A 105 -3.06 15.01 0.82
CA ARG A 105 -1.73 15.34 1.36
C ARG A 105 -1.17 14.26 2.30
N ARG A 106 -2.04 13.44 2.91
CA ARG A 106 -1.67 12.50 3.97
C ARG A 106 -1.63 11.05 3.55
N VAL A 107 -2.19 10.73 2.40
CA VAL A 107 -2.15 9.36 1.86
C VAL A 107 -1.62 9.39 0.45
N PHE A 108 -0.65 8.52 0.17
CA PHE A 108 -0.03 8.36 -1.13
C PHE A 108 0.00 6.88 -1.52
N ILE A 109 -0.40 6.58 -2.77
CA ILE A 109 -0.39 5.23 -3.31
C ILE A 109 0.66 5.16 -4.42
N GLU A 110 1.59 4.22 -4.30
CA GLU A 110 2.64 3.96 -5.26
C GLU A 110 2.56 2.49 -5.70
N PRO A 111 2.19 2.18 -6.94
CA PRO A 111 2.00 0.82 -7.42
C PRO A 111 3.29 0.02 -7.55
N ASP A 112 4.42 0.69 -7.73
CA ASP A 112 5.72 0.06 -7.93
C ASP A 112 6.17 -0.75 -6.71
N ARG A 113 6.56 -1.99 -6.93
CA ARG A 113 7.08 -2.83 -5.84
C ARG A 113 8.51 -2.48 -5.46
N TRP A 114 8.81 -2.55 -4.16
CA TRP A 114 10.18 -2.79 -3.75
C TRP A 114 10.62 -4.13 -4.36
N ARG A 115 11.84 -4.19 -4.83
CA ARG A 115 12.40 -5.39 -5.48
C ARG A 115 12.38 -6.66 -4.62
N THR A 116 12.17 -6.51 -3.32
CA THR A 116 12.19 -7.59 -2.33
C THR A 116 11.01 -7.41 -1.37
N GLY A 117 9.79 -7.55 -1.88
CA GLY A 117 8.59 -7.41 -1.08
C GLY A 117 8.10 -8.76 -0.57
N ALA A 118 7.99 -8.94 0.76
CA ALA A 118 7.13 -9.95 1.33
C ALA A 118 5.68 -9.72 0.87
N ALA A 119 4.90 -10.79 0.79
CA ALA A 119 3.47 -10.69 0.51
C ALA A 119 2.79 -9.69 1.48
N PRO A 120 1.73 -8.99 1.03
CA PRO A 120 0.97 -8.11 1.91
C PRO A 120 0.46 -8.89 3.12
N ALA A 121 0.73 -8.39 4.31
CA ALA A 121 0.20 -8.95 5.55
C ALA A 121 -0.92 -8.05 6.07
N PRO A 122 -1.90 -8.60 6.79
CA PRO A 122 -2.90 -7.80 7.47
C PRO A 122 -2.25 -6.75 8.38
N VAL A 123 -2.80 -5.56 8.41
CA VAL A 123 -2.33 -4.45 9.26
C VAL A 123 -3.41 -4.13 10.30
N PRO A 124 -3.44 -4.82 11.45
CA PRO A 124 -4.46 -4.63 12.48
C PRO A 124 -4.54 -3.20 13.01
N GLU A 125 -3.41 -2.50 13.02
CA GLU A 125 -3.29 -1.14 13.57
C GLU A 125 -3.62 -0.03 12.55
N LEU A 126 -4.01 -0.36 11.30
CA LEU A 126 -4.17 0.61 10.22
C LEU A 126 -5.19 1.70 10.56
N ALA A 127 -6.33 1.33 11.17
CA ALA A 127 -7.35 2.28 11.58
C ALA A 127 -6.80 3.32 12.57
N ARG A 128 -6.00 2.89 13.57
CA ARG A 128 -5.37 3.80 14.54
C ARG A 128 -4.33 4.70 13.89
N LEU A 129 -3.61 4.19 12.87
CA LEU A 129 -2.69 5.02 12.10
C LEU A 129 -3.45 6.10 11.33
N GLN A 130 -4.58 5.74 10.71
CA GLN A 130 -5.46 6.70 10.04
C GLN A 130 -5.99 7.77 11.00
N ASP A 131 -6.51 7.36 12.16
CA ASP A 131 -7.01 8.29 13.18
C ASP A 131 -5.95 9.31 13.60
N ALA A 132 -4.71 8.85 13.80
CA ALA A 132 -3.61 9.74 14.17
C ALA A 132 -3.21 10.69 13.04
N VAL A 133 -3.12 10.18 11.80
CA VAL A 133 -2.72 10.95 10.62
C VAL A 133 -3.76 12.01 10.26
N PHE A 134 -5.04 11.64 10.25
CA PHE A 134 -6.13 12.58 9.93
C PHE A 134 -6.50 13.51 11.09
N GLY A 135 -6.25 13.08 12.33
CA GLY A 135 -6.45 13.91 13.52
C GLY A 135 -5.25 14.79 13.90
N ASP A 136 -4.16 14.78 13.11
CA ASP A 136 -2.88 15.46 13.44
C ASP A 136 -2.41 15.14 14.88
N ARG A 137 -2.47 13.86 15.26
CA ARG A 137 -2.11 13.38 16.60
C ARG A 137 -0.78 12.65 16.60
N ARG A 138 -0.07 12.75 17.72
CA ARG A 138 1.11 11.94 17.98
C ARG A 138 0.71 10.47 18.15
N LEU A 139 1.63 9.59 17.79
CA LEU A 139 1.51 8.16 17.96
C LEU A 139 2.57 7.62 18.91
N ARG A 140 2.18 6.72 19.82
CA ARG A 140 3.12 5.81 20.48
C ARG A 140 2.95 4.44 19.86
N VAL A 141 4.04 3.90 19.32
CA VAL A 141 4.04 2.61 18.65
C VAL A 141 5.05 1.67 19.29
N HIS A 142 4.72 0.38 19.32
CA HIS A 142 5.66 -0.71 19.59
C HIS A 142 5.96 -1.40 18.27
N TYR A 143 7.21 -1.42 17.85
CA TYR A 143 7.64 -1.79 16.50
C TYR A 143 8.67 -2.89 16.52
N ARG A 144 8.45 -3.94 15.71
CA ARG A 144 9.37 -5.05 15.51
C ARG A 144 10.28 -4.78 14.33
N HIS A 145 11.58 -4.72 14.57
CA HIS A 145 12.57 -4.50 13.52
C HIS A 145 12.76 -5.75 12.67
N GLY A 146 12.81 -5.57 11.35
CA GLY A 146 12.92 -6.69 10.42
C GLY A 146 14.34 -7.28 10.32
N ARG A 147 15.35 -6.60 10.84
CA ARG A 147 16.74 -7.01 10.72
C ARG A 147 17.15 -8.05 11.78
N ASP A 148 16.72 -7.83 12.99
CA ASP A 148 17.13 -8.60 14.17
C ASP A 148 15.94 -9.07 15.03
N GLY A 149 14.70 -8.77 14.61
CA GLY A 149 13.51 -9.09 15.36
C GLY A 149 13.32 -8.28 16.65
N SER A 150 14.23 -7.34 16.95
CA SER A 150 14.15 -6.52 18.17
C SER A 150 12.89 -5.65 18.17
N GLU A 151 12.31 -5.49 19.36
CA GLU A 151 11.13 -4.65 19.55
C GLU A 151 11.49 -3.39 20.30
N ARG A 152 10.99 -2.25 19.80
CA ARG A 152 11.23 -0.93 20.42
C ARG A 152 10.00 -0.06 20.38
N SER A 153 9.86 0.79 21.40
CA SER A 153 8.80 1.79 21.43
C SER A 153 9.27 3.12 20.86
N TYR A 154 8.39 3.75 20.08
CA TYR A 154 8.64 5.06 19.48
C TYR A 154 7.47 5.99 19.77
N THR A 155 7.75 7.27 19.98
CA THR A 155 6.76 8.34 19.91
C THR A 155 7.00 9.08 18.61
N LEU A 156 5.97 9.14 17.77
CA LEU A 156 6.07 9.54 16.37
C LEU A 156 5.15 10.72 16.08
N ASP A 157 5.62 11.58 15.19
CA ASP A 157 4.89 12.68 14.59
C ASP A 157 4.64 12.33 13.12
N ALA A 158 3.43 11.86 12.79
CA ALA A 158 3.11 11.24 11.51
C ALA A 158 2.84 12.27 10.40
N TYR A 159 3.57 12.19 9.29
CA TYR A 159 3.28 12.94 8.07
C TYR A 159 2.14 12.32 7.28
N GLY A 160 2.08 10.99 7.23
CA GLY A 160 1.04 10.29 6.49
C GLY A 160 1.34 8.82 6.28
N LEU A 161 0.49 8.22 5.45
CA LEU A 161 0.54 6.82 5.07
C LEU A 161 0.88 6.67 3.58
N VAL A 162 1.76 5.76 3.27
CA VAL A 162 2.09 5.40 1.89
C VAL A 162 1.78 3.92 1.67
N ASN A 163 0.99 3.63 0.64
CA ASN A 163 0.83 2.27 0.14
C ASN A 163 1.77 2.07 -1.03
N LYS A 164 2.78 1.22 -0.86
CA LYS A 164 3.67 0.83 -1.95
C LYS A 164 3.50 -0.64 -2.27
N ALA A 165 2.91 -0.92 -3.43
CA ALA A 165 2.62 -2.28 -3.91
C ALA A 165 1.90 -3.15 -2.86
N SER A 166 0.81 -2.64 -2.32
CA SER A 166 -0.01 -3.30 -1.28
C SER A 166 0.65 -3.42 0.10
N VAL A 167 1.82 -2.83 0.33
CA VAL A 167 2.44 -2.72 1.65
C VAL A 167 2.26 -1.31 2.18
N TRP A 168 1.68 -1.18 3.37
CA TRP A 168 1.49 0.09 4.03
C TRP A 168 2.73 0.52 4.82
N TYR A 169 3.09 1.78 4.68
CA TYR A 169 4.17 2.44 5.40
C TYR A 169 3.64 3.68 6.11
N LEU A 170 4.04 3.86 7.35
CA LEU A 170 3.89 5.11 8.08
C LEU A 170 5.17 5.93 7.91
N VAL A 171 5.02 7.14 7.38
CA VAL A 171 6.08 8.13 7.28
C VAL A 171 5.94 9.09 8.46
N ALA A 172 6.94 9.14 9.33
CA ALA A 172 6.86 9.91 10.55
C ALA A 172 8.23 10.42 11.02
N ASP A 173 8.22 11.54 11.74
CA ASP A 173 9.38 11.97 12.50
C ASP A 173 9.46 11.24 13.85
N HIS A 174 10.64 10.79 14.19
CA HIS A 174 11.04 10.45 15.55
C HIS A 174 12.17 11.37 15.98
N GLN A 175 11.91 12.19 17.00
CA GLN A 175 12.88 13.20 17.45
C GLN A 175 13.35 14.14 16.32
N ALA A 176 12.38 14.64 15.53
CA ALA A 176 12.60 15.49 14.36
C ALA A 176 13.45 14.86 13.22
N ARG A 177 13.61 13.55 13.21
CA ARG A 177 14.27 12.79 12.13
C ARG A 177 13.25 11.94 11.42
N PRO A 178 13.13 12.05 10.09
CA PRO A 178 12.19 11.26 9.32
C PRO A 178 12.57 9.78 9.35
N LYS A 179 11.56 8.93 9.47
CA LYS A 179 11.70 7.48 9.47
C LYS A 179 10.53 6.82 8.78
N LEU A 180 10.81 5.64 8.23
CA LEU A 180 9.84 4.79 7.59
C LEU A 180 9.53 3.58 8.46
N PHE A 181 8.25 3.34 8.74
CA PHE A 181 7.79 2.19 9.51
C PHE A 181 6.83 1.36 8.65
N ARG A 182 7.15 0.09 8.44
CA ARG A 182 6.19 -0.83 7.80
C ARG A 182 5.05 -1.09 8.77
N ALA A 183 3.82 -0.87 8.31
CA ALA A 183 2.66 -0.95 9.17
C ALA A 183 2.36 -2.39 9.66
N ASP A 184 2.72 -3.40 8.87
CA ASP A 184 2.60 -4.82 9.24
C ASP A 184 3.60 -5.29 10.33
N ARG A 185 4.58 -4.47 10.68
CA ARG A 185 5.54 -4.72 11.76
C ARG A 185 5.19 -3.99 13.06
N LEU A 186 4.10 -3.25 13.07
CA LEU A 186 3.58 -2.63 14.28
C LEU A 186 2.92 -3.69 15.15
N VAL A 187 3.44 -3.85 16.36
CA VAL A 187 2.87 -4.74 17.37
C VAL A 187 1.67 -4.07 18.04
N THR A 188 1.81 -2.78 18.35
CA THR A 188 0.72 -1.94 18.86
C THR A 188 0.89 -0.50 18.41
N ALA A 189 -0.23 0.21 18.27
CA ALA A 189 -0.27 1.65 18.05
C ALA A 189 -1.30 2.30 19.00
N ARG A 190 -0.92 3.43 19.58
CA ARG A 190 -1.79 4.24 20.44
C ARG A 190 -1.75 5.70 20.02
N VAL A 191 -2.91 6.25 19.70
CA VAL A 191 -3.07 7.67 19.43
C VAL A 191 -2.93 8.43 20.75
N LEU A 192 -2.09 9.45 20.77
CA LEU A 192 -1.87 10.31 21.93
C LEU A 192 -2.75 11.57 21.84
N PRO A 193 -3.09 12.20 22.97
CA PRO A 193 -3.89 13.42 22.97
C PRO A 193 -3.13 14.64 22.43
N GLU A 194 -1.78 14.58 22.40
CA GLU A 194 -0.94 15.66 21.91
C GLU A 194 -0.97 15.77 20.39
N GLN A 195 -0.94 17.01 19.89
CA GLN A 195 -0.81 17.28 18.47
C GLN A 195 0.56 16.85 17.92
N ALA A 196 0.58 16.36 16.70
CA ALA A 196 1.80 16.03 15.98
C ALA A 196 2.66 17.29 15.75
N ARG A 197 3.96 17.15 15.96
CA ARG A 197 4.94 18.23 15.80
C ARG A 197 5.62 18.13 14.46
N LEU A 198 4.84 18.39 13.40
CA LEU A 198 5.36 18.34 12.04
C LEU A 198 6.26 19.52 11.73
N ARG A 199 7.28 19.32 10.94
CA ARG A 199 8.17 20.39 10.49
C ARG A 199 7.42 21.29 9.49
N PRO A 200 7.42 22.62 9.65
CA PRO A 200 6.74 23.53 8.76
C PRO A 200 7.23 23.40 7.31
N GLY A 201 6.30 23.41 6.35
CA GLY A 201 6.62 23.35 4.92
C GLY A 201 7.10 21.98 4.41
N VAL A 202 7.08 20.95 5.25
CA VAL A 202 7.48 19.58 4.88
C VAL A 202 6.24 18.76 4.57
N GLU A 203 6.15 18.26 3.35
CA GLU A 203 5.03 17.45 2.86
C GLU A 203 5.39 15.96 2.83
N LEU A 204 4.38 15.09 2.97
CA LEU A 204 4.53 13.64 2.93
C LEU A 204 5.32 13.17 1.71
N GLN A 205 5.00 13.70 0.53
CA GLN A 205 5.60 13.27 -0.74
C GLN A 205 7.11 13.53 -0.78
N HIS A 206 7.55 14.68 -0.28
CA HIS A 206 8.98 15.00 -0.24
C HIS A 206 9.73 14.08 0.74
N VAL A 207 9.19 13.91 1.96
CA VAL A 207 9.80 13.01 2.97
C VAL A 207 9.85 11.58 2.45
N TRP A 208 8.79 11.13 1.79
CA TRP A 208 8.75 9.80 1.19
C TRP A 208 9.83 9.61 0.12
N GLN A 209 9.95 10.57 -0.81
CA GLN A 209 10.96 10.50 -1.87
C GLN A 209 12.40 10.45 -1.33
N ASP A 210 12.69 11.21 -0.27
CA ASP A 210 14.00 11.21 0.37
C ASP A 210 14.28 9.88 1.06
N LEU A 211 13.36 9.39 1.89
CA LEU A 211 13.47 8.09 2.55
C LEU A 211 13.51 6.93 1.56
N ARG A 212 12.75 7.02 0.47
CA ARG A 212 12.79 6.03 -0.61
C ARG A 212 14.19 5.97 -1.22
N ARG A 213 14.79 7.12 -1.57
CA ARG A 213 16.15 7.19 -2.09
C ARG A 213 17.17 6.60 -1.11
N GLU A 214 17.04 6.92 0.17
CA GLU A 214 17.90 6.31 1.20
C GLU A 214 17.79 4.78 1.21
N VAL A 215 16.56 4.24 1.15
CA VAL A 215 16.34 2.78 1.12
C VAL A 215 16.87 2.15 -0.18
N GLU A 216 16.70 2.81 -1.32
CA GLU A 216 17.16 2.33 -2.62
C GLU A 216 18.69 2.41 -2.76
N THR A 217 19.32 3.38 -2.08
CA THR A 217 20.78 3.55 -2.04
C THR A 217 21.44 2.86 -0.86
N LEU A 218 20.65 2.19 0.02
CA LEU A 218 21.24 1.40 1.09
C LEU A 218 22.33 0.49 0.54
N GLU A 219 23.51 0.65 1.10
CA GLU A 219 24.65 -0.19 0.78
C GLU A 219 24.23 -1.66 0.86
N ARG A 220 24.54 -2.40 -0.18
CA ARG A 220 24.41 -3.85 -0.22
C ARG A 220 25.78 -4.46 0.13
N PRO A 221 26.12 -4.52 1.43
CA PRO A 221 27.48 -4.83 1.87
C PRO A 221 27.86 -6.29 1.60
N VAL A 222 26.86 -7.15 1.42
CA VAL A 222 27.11 -8.59 1.24
C VAL A 222 27.32 -8.87 -0.25
N LYS A 223 28.56 -9.03 -0.64
CA LYS A 223 28.94 -9.54 -1.96
C LYS A 223 28.84 -11.05 -1.93
N VAL A 224 28.16 -11.61 -2.93
CA VAL A 224 27.97 -13.06 -3.07
C VAL A 224 28.41 -13.46 -4.47
N THR A 225 29.30 -14.43 -4.55
CA THR A 225 29.69 -15.07 -5.81
C THR A 225 28.98 -16.40 -5.92
N VAL A 226 28.30 -16.60 -7.03
CA VAL A 226 27.53 -17.82 -7.31
C VAL A 226 27.94 -18.43 -8.63
N ARG A 227 27.80 -19.74 -8.73
CA ARG A 227 27.87 -20.50 -10.00
C ARG A 227 26.48 -20.95 -10.36
N VAL A 228 25.98 -20.51 -11.51
CA VAL A 228 24.63 -20.78 -12.00
C VAL A 228 24.70 -21.76 -13.17
N ALA A 229 23.89 -22.83 -13.10
CA ALA A 229 23.78 -23.80 -14.19
C ALA A 229 23.20 -23.14 -15.45
N ALA A 230 23.68 -23.52 -16.64
CA ALA A 230 23.30 -22.93 -17.91
C ALA A 230 21.78 -22.95 -18.16
N ASP A 231 21.11 -24.03 -17.83
CA ASP A 231 19.66 -24.19 -17.99
C ASP A 231 18.82 -23.29 -17.08
N SER A 232 19.43 -22.68 -16.08
CA SER A 232 18.77 -21.80 -15.11
C SER A 232 19.19 -20.35 -15.23
N LEU A 233 20.14 -20.03 -16.08
CA LEU A 233 20.74 -18.71 -16.19
C LEU A 233 19.72 -17.62 -16.54
N THR A 234 18.86 -17.86 -17.54
CA THR A 234 17.82 -16.91 -17.95
C THR A 234 16.84 -16.59 -16.82
N ARG A 235 16.36 -17.63 -16.12
CA ARG A 235 15.47 -17.46 -14.98
C ARG A 235 16.17 -16.77 -13.84
N PHE A 236 17.41 -17.11 -13.56
CA PHE A 236 18.23 -16.51 -12.52
C PHE A 236 18.43 -15.01 -12.76
N ARG A 237 18.77 -14.63 -13.99
CA ARG A 237 18.91 -13.22 -14.40
C ARG A 237 17.61 -12.45 -14.21
N LEU A 238 16.47 -12.99 -14.64
CA LEU A 238 15.17 -12.35 -14.49
C LEU A 238 14.82 -12.10 -13.03
N VAL A 239 15.10 -13.06 -12.14
CA VAL A 239 14.80 -12.95 -10.70
C VAL A 239 15.75 -12.01 -9.98
N HIS A 240 17.04 -12.05 -10.32
CA HIS A 240 18.10 -11.32 -9.63
C HIS A 240 18.71 -10.17 -10.45
N GLN A 241 18.03 -9.71 -11.51
CA GLN A 241 18.55 -8.63 -12.38
C GLN A 241 19.05 -7.40 -11.63
N THR A 242 18.56 -7.20 -10.42
CA THR A 242 18.80 -6.03 -9.59
C THR A 242 19.85 -6.23 -8.52
N ASP A 243 20.14 -7.48 -8.22
CA ASP A 243 21.16 -7.88 -7.27
C ASP A 243 22.49 -8.13 -7.98
N LEU A 244 22.44 -8.36 -9.31
CA LEU A 244 23.62 -8.56 -10.16
C LEU A 244 24.46 -7.29 -10.24
N THR A 245 25.76 -7.43 -10.03
CA THR A 245 26.72 -6.32 -10.12
C THR A 245 27.16 -6.06 -11.57
N ASN A 246 27.24 -7.11 -12.39
CA ASN A 246 27.75 -7.09 -13.76
C ASN A 246 26.72 -7.74 -14.70
N ALA A 247 25.55 -7.14 -14.83
CA ALA A 247 24.50 -7.69 -15.71
C ALA A 247 24.87 -7.59 -17.21
N GLU A 248 25.79 -6.67 -17.56
CA GLU A 248 26.23 -6.42 -18.95
C GLU A 248 27.30 -7.39 -19.43
N ASP A 249 28.07 -8.02 -18.52
CA ASP A 249 29.17 -8.94 -18.87
C ASP A 249 28.71 -10.40 -19.13
N ILE A 250 27.41 -10.64 -19.14
CA ILE A 250 26.88 -12.00 -19.30
C ILE A 250 26.55 -12.21 -20.78
N PRO A 251 27.16 -13.20 -21.47
CA PRO A 251 26.91 -13.45 -22.89
C PRO A 251 25.43 -13.77 -23.14
N ASP A 252 24.82 -13.09 -24.09
CA ASP A 252 23.51 -13.42 -24.62
C ASP A 252 23.67 -14.63 -25.58
N GLY A 253 23.29 -15.81 -25.09
CA GLY A 253 23.30 -17.02 -25.92
C GLY A 253 23.16 -18.28 -25.07
N PRO A 254 22.86 -19.43 -25.68
CA PRO A 254 22.81 -20.72 -25.00
C PRO A 254 24.25 -21.18 -24.68
N ASP A 255 24.82 -20.64 -23.61
CA ASP A 255 26.08 -21.17 -23.09
C ASP A 255 25.80 -22.49 -22.38
N THR A 256 26.49 -23.53 -22.79
CA THR A 256 26.36 -24.89 -22.21
C THR A 256 27.14 -25.06 -20.90
N ARG A 257 27.82 -24.01 -20.45
CA ARG A 257 28.65 -24.03 -19.24
C ARG A 257 27.98 -23.25 -18.09
N ALA A 258 28.26 -23.70 -16.88
CA ALA A 258 27.89 -22.94 -15.69
C ALA A 258 28.62 -21.59 -15.65
N THR A 259 27.89 -20.54 -15.32
CA THR A 259 28.39 -19.15 -15.33
C THR A 259 28.58 -18.66 -13.90
N GLU A 260 29.72 -18.03 -13.61
CA GLU A 260 29.94 -17.36 -12.32
C GLU A 260 29.44 -15.91 -12.39
N LEU A 261 28.61 -15.57 -11.38
CA LEU A 261 27.99 -14.26 -11.26
C LEU A 261 28.26 -13.67 -9.88
N THR A 262 28.35 -12.35 -9.81
CA THR A 262 28.45 -11.61 -8.57
C THR A 262 27.16 -10.86 -8.30
N LEU A 263 26.60 -11.09 -7.09
CA LEU A 263 25.42 -10.38 -6.59
C LEU A 263 25.77 -9.56 -5.35
N ARG A 264 24.92 -8.60 -5.05
CA ARG A 264 24.99 -7.83 -3.80
C ARG A 264 23.66 -7.89 -3.07
N PHE A 265 23.70 -8.26 -1.79
CA PHE A 265 22.54 -8.34 -0.91
C PHE A 265 22.68 -7.42 0.29
N HIS A 266 21.55 -7.00 0.85
CA HIS A 266 21.51 -6.17 2.05
C HIS A 266 21.93 -6.93 3.32
N SER A 267 21.77 -8.24 3.34
CA SER A 267 22.16 -9.10 4.47
C SER A 267 22.35 -10.56 4.01
N LEU A 268 23.08 -11.35 4.80
CA LEU A 268 23.21 -12.81 4.59
C LEU A 268 21.84 -13.50 4.64
N GLY A 269 20.95 -13.10 5.58
CA GLY A 269 19.60 -13.67 5.67
C GLY A 269 18.75 -13.39 4.42
N HIS A 270 18.98 -12.28 3.72
CA HIS A 270 18.32 -12.02 2.45
C HIS A 270 18.89 -12.91 1.33
N ALA A 271 20.19 -13.14 1.34
CA ALA A 271 20.85 -13.98 0.35
C ALA A 271 20.44 -15.48 0.43
N THR A 272 19.81 -15.91 1.53
CA THR A 272 19.29 -17.29 1.62
C THR A 272 18.18 -17.61 0.62
N ILE A 273 17.59 -16.60 -0.03
CA ILE A 273 16.63 -16.78 -1.15
C ILE A 273 17.25 -17.59 -2.30
N LEU A 274 18.58 -17.62 -2.43
CA LEU A 274 19.29 -18.43 -3.43
C LEU A 274 19.00 -19.91 -3.31
N LEU A 275 18.59 -20.40 -2.12
CA LEU A 275 18.17 -21.79 -1.90
C LEU A 275 16.98 -22.21 -2.78
N ALA A 276 16.14 -21.26 -3.20
CA ALA A 276 14.99 -21.51 -4.07
C ALA A 276 15.37 -22.05 -5.46
N PHE A 277 16.63 -21.92 -5.86
CA PHE A 277 17.15 -22.49 -7.11
C PHE A 277 17.67 -23.92 -6.96
N GLY A 278 17.63 -24.47 -5.73
CA GLY A 278 18.09 -25.83 -5.46
C GLY A 278 19.53 -26.07 -5.94
N PRO A 279 19.83 -27.24 -6.56
CA PRO A 279 21.17 -27.57 -7.01
C PRO A 279 21.64 -26.80 -8.25
N LYS A 280 20.80 -25.93 -8.83
CA LYS A 280 21.12 -25.15 -10.02
C LYS A 280 21.97 -23.92 -9.74
N VAL A 281 22.07 -23.51 -8.47
CA VAL A 281 22.87 -22.36 -8.03
C VAL A 281 23.74 -22.78 -6.84
N GLU A 282 25.05 -22.71 -7.05
CA GLU A 282 26.04 -22.93 -6.00
C GLU A 282 26.59 -21.58 -5.53
N VAL A 283 26.55 -21.32 -4.23
CA VAL A 283 27.24 -20.17 -3.62
C VAL A 283 28.70 -20.55 -3.43
N ILE A 284 29.60 -19.77 -4.06
CA ILE A 284 31.06 -19.94 -3.94
C ILE A 284 31.57 -19.15 -2.74
N ASP A 285 31.16 -17.90 -2.63
CA ASP A 285 31.57 -16.95 -1.57
C ASP A 285 30.38 -16.07 -1.16
N PRO A 286 30.17 -15.71 0.09
CA PRO A 286 31.02 -15.98 1.27
C PRO A 286 30.68 -17.32 1.97
N PRO A 287 31.64 -17.89 2.72
CA PRO A 287 31.47 -19.19 3.41
C PRO A 287 30.36 -19.15 4.47
N GLU A 288 30.11 -18.02 5.11
CA GLU A 288 29.03 -17.84 6.08
C GLU A 288 27.65 -18.10 5.43
N LEU A 289 27.46 -17.62 4.20
CA LEU A 289 26.24 -17.88 3.46
C LEU A 289 26.09 -19.35 3.06
N ARG A 290 27.20 -19.99 2.67
CA ARG A 290 27.19 -21.44 2.35
C ARG A 290 26.74 -22.26 3.56
N ASN A 291 27.23 -21.90 4.78
CA ASN A 291 26.82 -22.56 6.02
C ASN A 291 25.33 -22.32 6.30
N ALA A 292 24.84 -21.07 6.20
CA ALA A 292 23.44 -20.73 6.41
C ALA A 292 22.51 -21.47 5.43
N LEU A 293 22.90 -21.59 4.15
CA LEU A 293 22.13 -22.32 3.15
C LEU A 293 22.11 -23.82 3.45
N ARG A 294 23.23 -24.39 3.89
CA ARG A 294 23.31 -25.82 4.29
C ARG A 294 22.39 -26.10 5.47
N GLU A 295 22.42 -25.26 6.50
CA GLU A 295 21.55 -25.39 7.68
C GLU A 295 20.08 -25.29 7.29
N ALA A 296 19.72 -24.30 6.46
CA ALA A 296 18.36 -24.12 5.97
C ALA A 296 17.90 -25.33 5.12
N ALA A 297 18.77 -25.85 4.25
CA ALA A 297 18.46 -27.02 3.43
C ALA A 297 18.24 -28.27 4.29
N GLN A 298 19.08 -28.50 5.31
CA GLN A 298 18.94 -29.62 6.25
C GLN A 298 17.64 -29.50 7.07
N ALA A 299 17.34 -28.32 7.58
CA ALA A 299 16.10 -28.07 8.30
C ALA A 299 14.86 -28.30 7.41
N THR A 300 14.94 -27.90 6.13
CA THR A 300 13.86 -28.15 5.17
C THR A 300 13.73 -29.63 4.87
N ALA A 301 14.83 -30.35 4.61
CA ALA A 301 14.82 -31.77 4.34
C ALA A 301 14.24 -32.60 5.50
N ALA A 302 14.47 -32.17 6.73
CA ALA A 302 13.92 -32.83 7.92
C ALA A 302 12.38 -32.77 8.01
N LEU A 303 11.74 -31.82 7.31
CA LEU A 303 10.27 -31.72 7.22
C LEU A 303 9.67 -32.75 6.24
N TYR A 304 10.49 -33.35 5.37
CA TYR A 304 10.09 -34.29 4.34
C TYR A 304 10.88 -35.59 4.49
N PRO A 305 10.56 -36.43 5.51
CA PRO A 305 11.23 -37.74 5.67
C PRO A 305 10.95 -38.63 4.46
N GLU A 306 11.91 -39.52 4.13
CA GLU A 306 11.72 -40.51 3.06
C GLU A 306 10.46 -41.32 3.35
N THR A 307 9.51 -41.30 2.41
CA THR A 307 8.36 -42.21 2.47
C THR A 307 8.87 -43.62 2.14
N VAL A 308 8.88 -44.49 3.15
CA VAL A 308 9.12 -45.94 2.93
C VAL A 308 8.02 -46.43 2.00
N PRO A 309 8.33 -47.03 0.84
CA PRO A 309 7.30 -47.63 0.00
C PRO A 309 6.59 -48.70 0.81
N VAL A 310 5.26 -48.57 0.92
CA VAL A 310 4.43 -49.65 1.43
C VAL A 310 4.43 -50.73 0.33
N GLU A 311 5.05 -51.91 0.60
CA GLU A 311 4.97 -53.09 -0.24
C GLU A 311 3.54 -53.62 -0.39
#